data_101da71156fe716a00fcbc986c34f5f1
#
_entry.id   101da71156fe716a00fcbc986c34f5f1
#
_cell.length_a   1.000
_cell.length_b   1.000
_cell.length_c   1.000
_cell.angle_alpha   90.00
_cell.angle_beta   90.00
_cell.angle_gamma   90.00
#
_symmetry.space_group_name_H-M   'P 1'
#
loop_
_entity.id
_entity.type
_entity.pdbx_description
1 polymer ?
#
loop_
_entity_poly.entity_id
_entity_poly.type
_entity_poly.pdbx_seq_one_letter_code
_entity_poly.pdbx_strand_id
1 'polypeptide(L)'
;NAGAQIGALIAPLTIPFIAKAWGWEMAFIIIGALGFVWMGFWVFVYEKPEKNKRVNAAELAYITQDDITDAAAATAAGSTPVNANDNAGKKVTFKQAFRHKQTWSFAVGKFLTDGVWWFLLFWIPAYLSSVYGLDSTQSAPHVFLVYAISMISVFAAGYLPQYLMKKKKLEPYQGRMRARLLFAMFPLLILFAQPLGTVSVWLPVIIIGIAAAAHQSWSANIFTTVSDMFPKYAVGTITGIGGMAGGVGSYFINQG
;
A
#
# COMPACT_ATOMS: atom_id res chain seq x y z
N ASN A 1 -1.98 -6.31 -0.51
CA ASN A 1 -0.95 -5.82 0.45
C ASN A 1 -0.53 -6.85 1.52
N ALA A 2 -1.31 -7.91 1.80
CA ALA A 2 -0.96 -8.89 2.86
C ALA A 2 0.42 -9.53 2.65
N GLY A 3 0.74 -9.98 1.44
CA GLY A 3 2.05 -10.58 1.14
C GLY A 3 3.24 -9.64 1.38
N ALA A 4 3.11 -8.37 1.01
CA ALA A 4 4.14 -7.37 1.26
C ALA A 4 4.34 -7.13 2.77
N GLN A 5 3.26 -7.13 3.55
CA GLN A 5 3.33 -6.98 5.00
C GLN A 5 4.00 -8.19 5.68
N ILE A 6 3.73 -9.41 5.21
CA ILE A 6 4.40 -10.62 5.70
C ILE A 6 5.91 -10.54 5.43
N GLY A 7 6.31 -10.11 4.22
CA GLY A 7 7.71 -9.89 3.89
C GLY A 7 8.38 -8.86 4.82
N ALA A 8 7.72 -7.72 5.05
CA ALA A 8 8.21 -6.68 5.95
C ALA A 8 8.31 -7.16 7.41
N LEU A 9 7.45 -8.11 7.82
CA LEU A 9 7.49 -8.70 9.16
C LEU A 9 8.67 -9.68 9.34
N ILE A 10 8.95 -10.49 8.32
CA ILE A 10 10.00 -11.52 8.38
C ILE A 10 11.40 -10.91 8.20
N ALA A 11 11.54 -9.88 7.37
CA ALA A 11 12.81 -9.29 7.03
C ALA A 11 13.66 -8.85 8.24
N PRO A 12 13.14 -8.11 9.24
CA PRO A 12 13.91 -7.72 10.42
C PRO A 12 14.39 -8.90 11.28
N LEU A 13 13.66 -10.02 11.24
CA LEU A 13 14.02 -11.24 11.99
C LEU A 13 15.02 -12.13 11.25
N THR A 14 15.27 -11.89 9.98
CA THR A 14 16.14 -12.79 9.17
C THR A 14 17.37 -12.07 8.66
N ILE A 15 17.21 -10.89 8.06
CA ILE A 15 18.30 -10.19 7.36
C ILE A 15 19.46 -9.84 8.28
N PRO A 16 19.26 -9.26 9.50
CA PRO A 16 20.37 -8.92 10.39
C PRO A 16 21.18 -10.14 10.84
N PHE A 17 20.51 -11.28 11.06
CA PHE A 17 21.20 -12.52 11.45
C PHE A 17 21.99 -13.13 10.32
N ILE A 18 21.46 -13.11 9.09
CA ILE A 18 22.18 -13.56 7.89
C ILE A 18 23.40 -12.67 7.67
N ALA A 19 23.22 -11.35 7.73
CA ALA A 19 24.29 -10.39 7.53
C ALA A 19 25.40 -10.52 8.60
N LYS A 20 25.05 -10.80 9.84
CA LYS A 20 26.02 -11.03 10.92
C LYS A 20 26.78 -12.33 10.77
N ALA A 21 26.13 -13.40 10.26
CA ALA A 21 26.75 -14.73 10.12
C ALA A 21 27.61 -14.86 8.85
N TRP A 22 27.17 -14.30 7.72
CA TRP A 22 27.76 -14.54 6.40
C TRP A 22 28.07 -13.25 5.60
N GLY A 23 27.92 -12.09 6.19
CA GLY A 23 28.09 -10.80 5.51
C GLY A 23 26.82 -10.30 4.84
N TRP A 24 26.79 -8.99 4.57
CA TRP A 24 25.63 -8.33 3.97
C TRP A 24 25.35 -8.78 2.53
N GLU A 25 26.40 -9.14 1.78
CA GLU A 25 26.30 -9.65 0.41
C GLU A 25 25.47 -10.93 0.33
N MET A 26 25.67 -11.84 1.29
CA MET A 26 24.91 -13.09 1.37
C MET A 26 23.42 -12.84 1.66
N ALA A 27 23.09 -11.81 2.43
CA ALA A 27 21.69 -11.44 2.63
C ALA A 27 21.01 -11.07 1.30
N PHE A 28 21.66 -10.29 0.43
CA PHE A 28 21.14 -9.96 -0.90
C PHE A 28 21.05 -11.19 -1.81
N ILE A 29 22.05 -12.06 -1.80
CA ILE A 29 22.06 -13.28 -2.62
C ILE A 29 20.92 -14.21 -2.23
N ILE A 30 20.70 -14.44 -0.93
CA ILE A 30 19.64 -15.33 -0.43
C ILE A 30 18.26 -14.76 -0.76
N ILE A 31 18.02 -13.48 -0.48
CA ILE A 31 16.72 -12.84 -0.77
C ILE A 31 16.47 -12.78 -2.28
N GLY A 32 17.49 -12.47 -3.07
CA GLY A 32 17.41 -12.49 -4.54
C GLY A 32 17.10 -13.88 -5.09
N ALA A 33 17.74 -14.92 -4.56
CA ALA A 33 17.47 -16.31 -4.95
C ALA A 33 16.02 -16.73 -4.64
N LEU A 34 15.47 -16.34 -3.48
CA LEU A 34 14.05 -16.55 -3.16
C LEU A 34 13.13 -15.85 -4.18
N GLY A 35 13.50 -14.66 -4.65
CA GLY A 35 12.77 -13.95 -5.70
C GLY A 35 12.74 -14.72 -7.02
N PHE A 36 13.86 -15.33 -7.43
CA PHE A 36 13.93 -16.18 -8.63
C PHE A 36 13.10 -17.45 -8.48
N VAL A 37 13.12 -18.09 -7.31
CA VAL A 37 12.26 -19.24 -7.01
C VAL A 37 10.78 -18.86 -7.15
N TRP A 38 10.38 -17.73 -6.56
CA TRP A 38 9.02 -17.20 -6.69
C TRP A 38 8.64 -16.92 -8.15
N MET A 39 9.54 -16.31 -8.92
CA MET A 39 9.30 -16.03 -10.35
C MET A 39 9.09 -17.34 -11.13
N GLY A 40 9.87 -18.39 -10.83
CA GLY A 40 9.66 -19.73 -11.40
C GLY A 40 8.24 -20.22 -11.10
N PHE A 41 7.82 -20.21 -9.84
CA PHE A 41 6.45 -20.61 -9.48
C PHE A 41 5.39 -19.78 -10.22
N TRP A 42 5.58 -18.47 -10.31
CA TRP A 42 4.65 -17.59 -11.00
C TRP A 42 4.46 -17.97 -12.47
N VAL A 43 5.55 -18.23 -13.19
CA VAL A 43 5.48 -18.59 -14.62
C VAL A 43 4.71 -19.90 -14.85
N PHE A 44 4.80 -20.87 -13.93
CA PHE A 44 4.14 -22.17 -14.08
C PHE A 44 2.70 -22.19 -13.53
N VAL A 45 2.38 -21.33 -12.58
CA VAL A 45 1.08 -21.38 -11.87
C VAL A 45 0.10 -20.31 -12.34
N TYR A 46 0.62 -19.16 -12.80
CA TYR A 46 -0.24 -18.05 -13.20
C TYR A 46 -0.83 -18.25 -14.60
N GLU A 47 -2.15 -18.25 -14.68
CA GLU A 47 -2.91 -18.19 -15.93
C GLU A 47 -3.99 -17.12 -15.82
N LYS A 48 -4.30 -16.48 -16.95
CA LYS A 48 -5.44 -15.55 -17.01
C LYS A 48 -6.74 -16.29 -16.74
N PRO A 49 -7.74 -15.67 -16.07
CA PRO A 49 -9.01 -16.31 -15.76
C PRO A 49 -9.70 -16.97 -16.96
N GLU A 50 -9.64 -16.34 -18.14
CA GLU A 50 -10.25 -16.83 -19.39
C GLU A 50 -9.59 -18.12 -19.92
N LYS A 51 -8.33 -18.37 -19.55
CA LYS A 51 -7.55 -19.54 -19.98
C LYS A 51 -7.45 -20.59 -18.90
N ASN A 52 -7.79 -20.25 -17.66
CA ASN A 52 -7.61 -21.13 -16.52
C ASN A 52 -8.71 -22.18 -16.46
N LYS A 53 -8.34 -23.45 -16.65
CA LYS A 53 -9.25 -24.60 -16.64
C LYS A 53 -9.97 -24.83 -15.29
N ARG A 54 -9.49 -24.21 -14.21
CA ARG A 54 -10.06 -24.31 -12.86
C ARG A 54 -11.21 -23.32 -12.63
N VAL A 55 -11.33 -22.29 -13.48
CA VAL A 55 -12.39 -21.27 -13.41
C VAL A 55 -13.59 -21.79 -14.18
N ASN A 56 -14.73 -21.92 -13.50
CA ASN A 56 -15.98 -22.33 -14.15
C ASN A 56 -16.68 -21.14 -14.85
N ALA A 57 -17.65 -21.43 -15.71
CA ALA A 57 -18.35 -20.40 -16.50
C ALA A 57 -19.08 -19.36 -15.64
N ALA A 58 -19.65 -19.77 -14.50
CA ALA A 58 -20.34 -18.85 -13.57
C ALA A 58 -19.35 -17.91 -12.86
N GLU A 59 -18.21 -18.44 -12.44
CA GLU A 59 -17.13 -17.68 -11.84
C GLU A 59 -16.50 -16.70 -12.84
N LEU A 60 -16.27 -17.13 -14.07
CA LEU A 60 -15.78 -16.27 -15.13
C LEU A 60 -16.76 -15.12 -15.42
N ALA A 61 -18.06 -15.43 -15.52
CA ALA A 61 -19.11 -14.42 -15.69
C ALA A 61 -19.12 -13.42 -14.52
N TYR A 62 -18.92 -13.87 -13.29
CA TYR A 62 -18.82 -13.00 -12.12
C TYR A 62 -17.57 -12.11 -12.15
N ILE A 63 -16.41 -12.63 -12.56
CA ILE A 63 -15.16 -11.87 -12.69
C ILE A 63 -15.28 -10.79 -13.77
N THR A 64 -15.98 -11.10 -14.89
CA THR A 64 -16.10 -10.19 -16.04
C THR A 64 -17.37 -9.33 -16.03
N GLN A 65 -18.25 -9.47 -15.02
CA GLN A 65 -19.54 -8.76 -14.96
C GLN A 65 -19.38 -7.22 -15.00
N ASP A 66 -18.33 -6.70 -14.38
CA ASP A 66 -18.09 -5.25 -14.38
C ASP A 66 -17.70 -4.72 -15.77
N ASP A 67 -17.03 -5.53 -16.61
CA ASP A 67 -16.67 -5.15 -17.98
C ASP A 67 -17.92 -5.06 -18.86
N ILE A 68 -18.90 -5.93 -18.61
CA ILE A 68 -20.21 -5.92 -19.28
C ILE A 68 -21.04 -4.71 -18.83
N THR A 69 -21.01 -4.37 -17.53
CA THR A 69 -21.75 -3.23 -16.98
C THR A 69 -21.19 -1.91 -17.49
N ASP A 70 -19.86 -1.78 -17.56
CA ASP A 70 -19.19 -0.59 -18.11
C ASP A 70 -19.50 -0.43 -19.61
N ALA A 71 -19.57 -1.52 -20.39
CA ALA A 71 -19.93 -1.51 -21.78
C ALA A 71 -21.41 -1.09 -21.99
N ALA A 72 -22.33 -1.60 -21.16
CA ALA A 72 -23.75 -1.25 -21.20
C ALA A 72 -23.99 0.23 -20.82
N ALA A 73 -23.27 0.76 -19.81
CA ALA A 73 -23.33 2.16 -19.42
C ALA A 73 -22.81 3.09 -20.51
N ALA A 74 -21.75 2.71 -21.22
CA ALA A 74 -21.22 3.45 -22.36
C ALA A 74 -22.22 3.52 -23.52
N THR A 75 -22.95 2.42 -23.77
CA THR A 75 -24.01 2.34 -24.80
C THR A 75 -25.19 3.25 -24.45
N ALA A 76 -25.62 3.24 -23.17
CA ALA A 76 -26.72 4.09 -22.69
C ALA A 76 -26.39 5.58 -22.72
N ALA A 77 -25.11 5.96 -22.66
CA ALA A 77 -24.62 7.32 -22.78
C ALA A 77 -24.44 7.81 -24.24
N GLY A 78 -24.96 7.04 -25.24
CA GLY A 78 -24.87 7.40 -26.65
C GLY A 78 -23.46 7.24 -27.25
N SER A 79 -22.56 6.61 -26.54
CA SER A 79 -21.25 6.20 -27.06
C SER A 79 -21.40 4.86 -27.77
N THR A 80 -20.80 4.68 -28.94
CA THR A 80 -20.76 3.39 -29.65
C THR A 80 -20.31 2.29 -28.69
N PRO A 81 -20.95 1.09 -28.67
CA PRO A 81 -20.52 -0.02 -27.83
C PRO A 81 -19.07 -0.34 -28.16
N VAL A 82 -18.20 0.03 -27.27
CA VAL A 82 -16.78 -0.30 -27.39
C VAL A 82 -16.66 -1.74 -26.86
N ASN A 83 -16.39 -2.68 -27.77
CA ASN A 83 -16.07 -4.05 -27.38
C ASN A 83 -15.04 -4.02 -26.24
N ALA A 84 -15.15 -4.94 -25.28
CA ALA A 84 -14.20 -5.06 -24.17
C ALA A 84 -12.73 -5.12 -24.66
N ASN A 85 -12.50 -5.62 -25.87
CA ASN A 85 -11.21 -5.58 -26.58
C ASN A 85 -10.80 -4.18 -27.05
N ASP A 86 -11.73 -3.25 -27.32
CA ASP A 86 -11.41 -1.87 -27.74
C ASP A 86 -11.02 -0.96 -26.56
N ASN A 87 -11.46 -1.28 -25.34
CA ASN A 87 -10.99 -0.61 -24.12
C ASN A 87 -9.56 -1.02 -23.74
N ALA A 88 -9.09 -2.18 -24.18
CA ALA A 88 -7.70 -2.61 -24.02
C ALA A 88 -6.71 -1.68 -24.77
N GLY A 89 -7.20 -0.88 -25.73
CA GLY A 89 -6.41 0.10 -26.49
C GLY A 89 -6.53 1.55 -26.01
N LYS A 90 -7.55 1.92 -25.21
CA LYS A 90 -7.71 3.28 -24.71
C LYS A 90 -6.76 3.52 -23.55
N LYS A 91 -5.65 4.19 -23.81
CA LYS A 91 -4.72 4.66 -22.78
C LYS A 91 -4.97 6.14 -22.52
N VAL A 92 -5.19 6.50 -21.25
CA VAL A 92 -5.19 7.91 -20.86
C VAL A 92 -3.75 8.39 -20.90
N THR A 93 -3.49 9.43 -21.67
CA THR A 93 -2.18 10.07 -21.69
C THR A 93 -1.96 10.87 -20.41
N PHE A 94 -0.71 11.04 -19.98
CA PHE A 94 -0.37 11.85 -18.81
C PHE A 94 -0.98 13.26 -18.91
N LYS A 95 -0.94 13.89 -20.09
CA LYS A 95 -1.52 15.21 -20.32
C LYS A 95 -3.03 15.25 -20.05
N GLN A 96 -3.76 14.21 -20.45
CA GLN A 96 -5.19 14.08 -20.14
C GLN A 96 -5.44 13.85 -18.65
N ALA A 97 -4.64 12.98 -18.03
CA ALA A 97 -4.74 12.69 -16.60
C ALA A 97 -4.56 13.96 -15.75
N PHE A 98 -3.57 14.79 -16.05
CA PHE A 98 -3.29 16.04 -15.31
C PHE A 98 -4.34 17.13 -15.50
N ARG A 99 -5.29 17.00 -16.43
CA ARG A 99 -6.44 17.93 -16.57
C ARG A 99 -7.49 17.75 -15.48
N HIS A 100 -7.50 16.60 -14.81
CA HIS A 100 -8.48 16.28 -13.76
C HIS A 100 -7.99 16.73 -12.38
N LYS A 101 -8.78 17.51 -11.67
CA LYS A 101 -8.48 17.97 -10.29
C LYS A 101 -8.26 16.80 -9.33
N GLN A 102 -8.96 15.69 -9.54
CA GLN A 102 -8.85 14.47 -8.76
C GLN A 102 -7.44 13.85 -8.86
N THR A 103 -6.82 13.90 -10.03
CA THR A 103 -5.43 13.44 -10.22
C THR A 103 -4.46 14.25 -9.38
N TRP A 104 -4.61 15.57 -9.36
CA TRP A 104 -3.78 16.43 -8.52
C TRP A 104 -3.98 16.19 -7.04
N SER A 105 -5.25 16.04 -6.60
CA SER A 105 -5.55 15.70 -5.19
C SER A 105 -4.90 14.40 -4.77
N PHE A 106 -4.93 13.38 -5.64
CA PHE A 106 -4.28 12.10 -5.40
C PHE A 106 -2.75 12.22 -5.39
N ALA A 107 -2.16 12.88 -6.39
CA ALA A 107 -0.72 13.06 -6.53
C ALA A 107 -0.12 13.85 -5.35
N VAL A 108 -0.74 14.96 -4.96
CA VAL A 108 -0.32 15.77 -3.80
C VAL A 108 -0.46 14.97 -2.50
N GLY A 109 -1.57 14.24 -2.34
CA GLY A 109 -1.76 13.36 -1.19
C GLY A 109 -0.65 12.32 -1.07
N LYS A 110 -0.29 11.67 -2.17
CA LYS A 110 0.82 10.71 -2.21
C LYS A 110 2.18 11.35 -1.97
N PHE A 111 2.44 12.49 -2.61
CA PHE A 111 3.67 13.25 -2.42
C PHE A 111 3.94 13.58 -0.94
N LEU A 112 2.92 14.04 -0.22
CA LEU A 112 3.06 14.45 1.18
C LEU A 112 3.12 13.26 2.15
N THR A 113 2.55 12.11 1.81
CA THR A 113 2.37 11.02 2.78
C THR A 113 3.27 9.83 2.59
N ASP A 114 3.69 9.50 1.36
CA ASP A 114 4.53 8.31 1.13
C ASP A 114 5.90 8.42 1.81
N GLY A 115 6.44 9.63 1.92
CA GLY A 115 7.67 9.88 2.65
C GLY A 115 7.62 9.43 4.10
N VAL A 116 6.47 9.49 4.75
CA VAL A 116 6.30 9.03 6.14
C VAL A 116 6.61 7.52 6.27
N TRP A 117 6.13 6.70 5.32
CA TRP A 117 6.42 5.27 5.34
C TRP A 117 7.90 4.97 5.16
N TRP A 118 8.52 5.60 4.15
CA TRP A 118 9.94 5.41 3.87
C TRP A 118 10.81 5.95 4.99
N PHE A 119 10.43 7.08 5.60
CA PHE A 119 11.08 7.60 6.79
C PHE A 119 11.06 6.57 7.93
N LEU A 120 9.90 6.03 8.27
CA LEU A 120 9.79 5.01 9.31
C LEU A 120 10.63 3.78 8.98
N LEU A 121 10.62 3.33 7.71
CA LEU A 121 11.37 2.14 7.28
C LEU A 121 12.89 2.32 7.49
N PHE A 122 13.44 3.47 7.13
CA PHE A 122 14.89 3.71 7.18
C PHE A 122 15.37 4.21 8.55
N TRP A 123 14.56 5.02 9.22
CA TRP A 123 15.01 5.72 10.43
C TRP A 123 14.69 4.99 11.74
N ILE A 124 13.77 4.03 11.78
CA ILE A 124 13.52 3.27 13.01
C ILE A 124 14.77 2.53 13.51
N PRO A 125 15.49 1.74 12.68
CA PRO A 125 16.72 1.10 13.13
C PRO A 125 17.79 2.11 13.58
N ALA A 126 17.94 3.21 12.85
CA ALA A 126 18.87 4.29 13.19
C ALA A 126 18.49 4.98 14.52
N TYR A 127 17.20 5.24 14.75
CA TYR A 127 16.68 5.77 15.99
C TYR A 127 16.98 4.84 17.18
N LEU A 128 16.71 3.55 17.05
CA LEU A 128 16.98 2.56 18.09
C LEU A 128 18.47 2.47 18.41
N SER A 129 19.32 2.56 17.40
CA SER A 129 20.78 2.55 17.57
C SER A 129 21.27 3.84 18.24
N SER A 130 20.84 5.02 17.76
CA SER A 130 21.35 6.30 18.27
C SER A 130 20.86 6.66 19.66
N VAL A 131 19.61 6.32 20.00
CA VAL A 131 18.98 6.71 21.27
C VAL A 131 19.18 5.64 22.36
N TYR A 132 19.15 4.36 21.98
CA TYR A 132 19.19 3.24 22.94
C TYR A 132 20.46 2.37 22.81
N GLY A 133 21.36 2.70 21.87
CA GLY A 133 22.61 1.94 21.68
C GLY A 133 22.42 0.51 21.16
N LEU A 134 21.25 0.19 20.59
CA LEU A 134 20.93 -1.18 20.12
C LEU A 134 21.61 -1.45 18.78
N ASP A 135 22.30 -2.58 18.66
CA ASP A 135 22.80 -3.06 17.37
C ASP A 135 21.65 -3.58 16.49
N SER A 136 21.96 -3.95 15.24
CA SER A 136 20.95 -4.39 14.26
C SER A 136 20.21 -5.66 14.72
N THR A 137 20.89 -6.58 15.42
CA THR A 137 20.30 -7.81 15.93
C THR A 137 19.42 -7.56 17.16
N GLN A 138 19.86 -6.68 18.04
CA GLN A 138 19.09 -6.27 19.23
C GLN A 138 17.86 -5.43 18.84
N SER A 139 17.96 -4.64 17.78
CA SER A 139 16.84 -3.85 17.23
C SER A 139 15.79 -4.71 16.53
N ALA A 140 16.15 -5.92 16.06
CA ALA A 140 15.28 -6.79 15.28
C ALA A 140 13.90 -7.04 15.92
N PRO A 141 13.76 -7.42 17.21
CA PRO A 141 12.44 -7.64 17.84
C PRO A 141 11.61 -6.35 17.94
N HIS A 142 12.24 -5.19 18.11
CA HIS A 142 11.56 -3.92 18.17
C HIS A 142 10.99 -3.53 16.79
N VAL A 143 11.79 -3.65 15.75
CA VAL A 143 11.36 -3.40 14.37
C VAL A 143 10.29 -4.41 13.94
N PHE A 144 10.44 -5.69 14.31
CA PHE A 144 9.42 -6.72 14.11
C PHE A 144 8.08 -6.30 14.73
N LEU A 145 8.08 -5.81 15.98
CA LEU A 145 6.84 -5.38 16.65
C LEU A 145 6.17 -4.21 15.94
N VAL A 146 6.95 -3.24 15.42
CA VAL A 146 6.38 -2.15 14.60
C VAL A 146 5.64 -2.71 13.40
N TYR A 147 6.25 -3.64 12.66
CA TYR A 147 5.61 -4.24 11.48
C TYR A 147 4.45 -5.16 11.86
N ALA A 148 4.54 -5.89 12.98
CA ALA A 148 3.44 -6.71 13.49
C ALA A 148 2.20 -5.86 13.82
N ILE A 149 2.38 -4.71 14.48
CA ILE A 149 1.29 -3.77 14.72
C ILE A 149 0.79 -3.17 13.39
N SER A 150 1.70 -2.84 12.47
CA SER A 150 1.32 -2.27 11.16
C SER A 150 0.46 -3.23 10.32
N MET A 151 0.56 -4.56 10.52
CA MET A 151 -0.32 -5.54 9.87
C MET A 151 -1.81 -5.35 10.20
N ILE A 152 -2.14 -4.75 11.32
CA ILE A 152 -3.54 -4.41 11.68
C ILE A 152 -4.17 -3.55 10.57
N SER A 153 -3.36 -2.78 9.83
CA SER A 153 -3.80 -1.98 8.69
C SER A 153 -4.51 -2.79 7.60
N VAL A 154 -4.14 -4.07 7.42
CA VAL A 154 -4.76 -4.96 6.42
C VAL A 154 -6.26 -5.11 6.68
N PHE A 155 -6.64 -5.23 7.95
CA PHE A 155 -8.05 -5.33 8.37
C PHE A 155 -8.68 -3.95 8.53
N ALA A 156 -8.01 -3.02 9.18
CA ALA A 156 -8.54 -1.69 9.50
C ALA A 156 -8.86 -0.89 8.22
N ALA A 157 -8.01 -0.98 7.20
CA ALA A 157 -8.20 -0.28 5.92
C ALA A 157 -9.49 -0.66 5.20
N GLY A 158 -9.91 -1.93 5.30
CA GLY A 158 -11.16 -2.41 4.71
C GLY A 158 -12.36 -2.26 5.62
N TYR A 159 -12.21 -2.66 6.89
CA TYR A 159 -13.33 -2.72 7.83
C TYR A 159 -13.89 -1.33 8.21
N LEU A 160 -13.03 -0.36 8.54
CA LEU A 160 -13.48 0.94 9.02
C LEU A 160 -14.31 1.72 8.00
N PRO A 161 -13.92 1.84 6.71
CA PRO A 161 -14.79 2.49 5.71
C PRO A 161 -16.13 1.79 5.56
N GLN A 162 -16.14 0.44 5.49
CA GLN A 162 -17.37 -0.33 5.36
C GLN A 162 -18.30 -0.15 6.57
N TYR A 163 -17.75 -0.17 7.78
CA TYR A 163 -18.51 0.10 9.00
C TYR A 163 -19.16 1.48 8.98
N LEU A 164 -18.38 2.52 8.58
CA LEU A 164 -18.90 3.89 8.48
C LEU A 164 -19.97 4.02 7.41
N MET A 165 -19.81 3.37 6.25
CA MET A 165 -20.82 3.35 5.18
C MET A 165 -22.11 2.71 5.67
N LYS A 166 -22.05 1.54 6.28
CA LYS A 166 -23.23 0.81 6.79
C LYS A 166 -23.94 1.59 7.91
N LYS A 167 -23.18 2.06 8.92
CA LYS A 167 -23.75 2.73 10.10
C LYS A 167 -24.35 4.09 9.79
N LYS A 168 -23.71 4.86 8.88
CA LYS A 168 -24.12 6.25 8.56
C LYS A 168 -24.79 6.39 7.20
N LYS A 169 -25.08 5.28 6.50
CA LYS A 169 -25.66 5.25 5.14
C LYS A 169 -24.93 6.17 4.16
N LEU A 170 -23.60 6.11 4.17
CA LEU A 170 -22.73 6.97 3.37
C LEU A 170 -22.43 6.35 2.02
N GLU A 171 -22.26 7.19 1.01
CA GLU A 171 -21.67 6.78 -0.27
C GLU A 171 -20.22 6.27 -0.10
N PRO A 172 -19.74 5.35 -0.97
CA PRO A 172 -18.40 4.77 -0.84
C PRO A 172 -17.29 5.80 -0.68
N TYR A 173 -17.30 6.84 -1.49
CA TYR A 173 -16.35 7.94 -1.41
C TYR A 173 -16.37 8.64 -0.03
N GLN A 174 -17.55 8.97 0.48
CA GLN A 174 -17.71 9.65 1.78
C GLN A 174 -17.23 8.77 2.94
N GLY A 175 -17.54 7.47 2.90
CA GLY A 175 -17.08 6.50 3.90
C GLY A 175 -15.56 6.42 3.94
N ARG A 176 -14.91 6.34 2.77
CA ARG A 176 -13.44 6.31 2.68
C ARG A 176 -12.80 7.63 3.12
N MET A 177 -13.39 8.79 2.77
CA MET A 177 -12.87 10.09 3.21
C MET A 177 -12.89 10.23 4.73
N ARG A 178 -13.99 9.82 5.40
CA ARG A 178 -14.09 9.84 6.87
C ARG A 178 -13.11 8.86 7.52
N ALA A 179 -12.96 7.66 6.96
CA ALA A 179 -11.98 6.70 7.47
C ALA A 179 -10.55 7.24 7.34
N ARG A 180 -10.20 7.86 6.21
CA ARG A 180 -8.88 8.50 6.02
C ARG A 180 -8.62 9.62 7.01
N LEU A 181 -9.63 10.45 7.29
CA LEU A 181 -9.50 11.50 8.30
C LEU A 181 -9.20 10.92 9.69
N LEU A 182 -9.90 9.85 10.07
CA LEU A 182 -9.64 9.16 11.33
C LEU A 182 -8.21 8.57 11.36
N PHE A 183 -7.78 7.87 10.30
CA PHE A 183 -6.44 7.32 10.23
C PHE A 183 -5.35 8.42 10.28
N ALA A 184 -5.60 9.59 9.70
CA ALA A 184 -4.66 10.71 9.72
C ALA A 184 -4.42 11.31 11.12
N MET A 185 -5.29 11.06 12.09
CA MET A 185 -5.13 11.54 13.46
C MET A 185 -4.12 10.71 14.27
N PHE A 186 -3.97 9.42 13.97
CA PHE A 186 -3.12 8.52 14.77
C PHE A 186 -1.61 8.83 14.69
N PRO A 187 -1.03 9.25 13.55
CA PRO A 187 0.37 9.67 13.52
C PRO A 187 0.73 10.79 14.47
N LEU A 188 -0.23 11.61 14.92
CA LEU A 188 0.01 12.64 15.94
C LEU A 188 0.47 12.04 17.29
N LEU A 189 0.17 10.78 17.55
CA LEU A 189 0.66 10.07 18.74
C LEU A 189 2.19 10.00 18.79
N ILE A 190 2.89 10.12 17.66
CA ILE A 190 4.36 10.11 17.59
C ILE A 190 4.97 11.25 18.45
N LEU A 191 4.24 12.35 18.66
CA LEU A 191 4.68 13.44 19.53
C LEU A 191 4.96 12.97 20.99
N PHE A 192 4.32 11.89 21.41
CA PHE A 192 4.51 11.29 22.72
C PHE A 192 5.60 10.20 22.75
N ALA A 193 6.14 9.81 21.60
CA ALA A 193 7.10 8.72 21.53
C ALA A 193 8.39 9.05 22.29
N GLN A 194 8.95 10.24 22.09
CA GLN A 194 10.21 10.64 22.75
C GLN A 194 10.06 10.81 24.27
N PRO A 195 9.05 11.52 24.81
CA PRO A 195 8.85 11.60 26.27
C PRO A 195 8.64 10.23 26.92
N LEU A 196 7.86 9.37 26.32
CA LEU A 196 7.60 8.02 26.85
C LEU A 196 8.79 7.07 26.68
N GLY A 197 9.68 7.36 25.75
CA GLY A 197 10.89 6.60 25.50
C GLY A 197 11.91 6.66 26.64
N THR A 198 11.82 7.66 27.53
CA THR A 198 12.63 7.73 28.76
C THR A 198 12.24 6.67 29.79
N VAL A 199 11.00 6.17 29.72
CA VAL A 199 10.47 5.14 30.61
C VAL A 199 10.80 3.74 30.10
N SER A 200 10.59 3.50 28.80
CA SER A 200 10.87 2.19 28.17
C SER A 200 10.97 2.33 26.65
N VAL A 201 11.94 1.62 26.05
CA VAL A 201 12.09 1.52 24.58
C VAL A 201 10.85 0.97 23.87
N TRP A 202 10.06 0.14 24.54
CA TRP A 202 8.86 -0.47 23.97
C TRP A 202 7.71 0.52 23.73
N LEU A 203 7.62 1.60 24.52
CA LEU A 203 6.55 2.58 24.38
C LEU A 203 6.63 3.35 23.04
N PRO A 204 7.77 3.95 22.65
CA PRO A 204 7.88 4.55 21.31
C PRO A 204 7.69 3.52 20.20
N VAL A 205 8.18 2.29 20.36
CA VAL A 205 8.00 1.22 19.37
C VAL A 205 6.52 0.93 19.11
N ILE A 206 5.70 0.82 20.16
CA ILE A 206 4.26 0.62 20.06
C ILE A 206 3.58 1.83 19.40
N ILE A 207 3.91 3.05 19.82
CA ILE A 207 3.36 4.29 19.25
C ILE A 207 3.67 4.40 17.76
N ILE A 208 4.92 4.16 17.38
CA ILE A 208 5.35 4.17 15.98
C ILE A 208 4.62 3.07 15.19
N GLY A 209 4.45 1.88 15.76
CA GLY A 209 3.69 0.79 15.16
C GLY A 209 2.23 1.17 14.88
N ILE A 210 1.56 1.84 15.83
CA ILE A 210 0.18 2.34 15.67
C ILE A 210 0.12 3.39 14.57
N ALA A 211 1.06 4.33 14.57
CA ALA A 211 1.14 5.37 13.54
C ALA A 211 1.39 4.76 12.15
N ALA A 212 2.27 3.77 12.05
CA ALA A 212 2.54 3.02 10.82
C ALA A 212 1.30 2.26 10.33
N ALA A 213 0.55 1.60 11.23
CA ALA A 213 -0.71 0.93 10.89
C ALA A 213 -1.75 1.91 10.34
N ALA A 214 -1.89 3.06 10.97
CA ALA A 214 -2.82 4.10 10.52
C ALA A 214 -2.41 4.68 9.16
N HIS A 215 -1.12 4.96 8.95
CA HIS A 215 -0.59 5.43 7.68
C HIS A 215 -0.84 4.41 6.55
N GLN A 216 -0.57 3.13 6.77
CA GLN A 216 -0.83 2.08 5.78
C GLN A 216 -2.32 1.93 5.47
N SER A 217 -3.19 2.04 6.49
CA SER A 217 -4.64 2.04 6.31
C SER A 217 -5.10 3.24 5.47
N TRP A 218 -4.53 4.41 5.72
CA TRP A 218 -4.78 5.62 4.94
C TRP A 218 -4.33 5.45 3.49
N SER A 219 -3.10 4.92 3.28
CA SER A 219 -2.51 4.69 1.96
C SER A 219 -3.33 3.69 1.13
N ALA A 220 -3.79 2.58 1.73
CA ALA A 220 -4.65 1.63 1.04
C ALA A 220 -5.96 2.28 0.58
N ASN A 221 -6.56 3.14 1.40
CA ASN A 221 -7.80 3.83 1.07
C ASN A 221 -7.64 4.90 -0.02
N ILE A 222 -6.50 5.59 -0.10
CA ILE A 222 -6.28 6.57 -1.16
C ILE A 222 -6.13 5.89 -2.53
N PHE A 223 -5.46 4.73 -2.61
CA PHE A 223 -5.39 3.94 -3.84
C PHE A 223 -6.76 3.43 -4.28
N THR A 224 -7.56 2.92 -3.35
CA THR A 224 -8.91 2.43 -3.67
C THR A 224 -9.82 3.58 -4.15
N THR A 225 -9.63 4.80 -3.63
CA THR A 225 -10.39 5.98 -4.07
C THR A 225 -10.13 6.31 -5.56
N VAL A 226 -8.96 5.98 -6.10
CA VAL A 226 -8.69 6.14 -7.54
C VAL A 226 -9.65 5.28 -8.36
N SER A 227 -9.86 4.03 -7.95
CA SER A 227 -10.81 3.14 -8.63
C SER A 227 -12.27 3.59 -8.49
N ASP A 228 -12.61 4.33 -7.42
CA ASP A 228 -13.96 4.90 -7.25
C ASP A 228 -14.19 6.15 -8.13
N MET A 229 -13.12 6.87 -8.51
CA MET A 229 -13.21 8.16 -9.22
C MET A 229 -12.92 8.08 -10.72
N PHE A 230 -12.22 7.05 -11.16
CA PHE A 230 -11.74 6.94 -12.53
C PHE A 230 -12.16 5.62 -13.18
N PRO A 231 -12.43 5.61 -14.49
CA PRO A 231 -12.74 4.38 -15.21
C PRO A 231 -11.51 3.44 -15.22
N LYS A 232 -11.77 2.14 -15.33
CA LYS A 232 -10.75 1.08 -15.25
C LYS A 232 -9.51 1.34 -16.12
N TYR A 233 -9.70 1.81 -17.35
CA TYR A 233 -8.61 2.10 -18.30
C TYR A 233 -7.69 3.26 -17.86
N ALA A 234 -8.15 4.14 -16.96
CA ALA A 234 -7.37 5.28 -16.44
C ALA A 234 -6.64 4.95 -15.12
N VAL A 235 -7.15 3.99 -14.35
CA VAL A 235 -6.65 3.67 -13.00
C VAL A 235 -5.15 3.42 -12.99
N GLY A 236 -4.63 2.64 -13.94
CA GLY A 236 -3.19 2.33 -14.01
C GLY A 236 -2.33 3.58 -14.20
N THR A 237 -2.73 4.48 -15.11
CA THR A 237 -2.01 5.74 -15.38
C THR A 237 -2.07 6.67 -14.16
N ILE A 238 -3.25 6.84 -13.55
CA ILE A 238 -3.41 7.70 -12.35
C ILE A 238 -2.61 7.15 -11.17
N THR A 239 -2.68 5.84 -10.94
CA THR A 239 -1.89 5.17 -9.88
C THR A 239 -0.40 5.33 -10.10
N GLY A 240 0.07 5.24 -11.35
CA GLY A 240 1.46 5.48 -11.72
C GLY A 240 1.91 6.92 -11.43
N ILE A 241 1.07 7.92 -11.75
CA ILE A 241 1.32 9.34 -11.41
C ILE A 241 1.45 9.52 -9.89
N GLY A 242 0.54 8.94 -9.12
CA GLY A 242 0.61 9.02 -7.66
C GLY A 242 1.83 8.31 -7.08
N GLY A 243 2.21 7.14 -7.62
CA GLY A 243 3.42 6.43 -7.21
C GLY A 243 4.69 7.24 -7.49
N MET A 244 4.78 7.87 -8.65
CA MET A 244 5.88 8.78 -9.00
C MET A 244 5.92 10.00 -8.06
N ALA A 245 4.78 10.63 -7.82
CA ALA A 245 4.68 11.76 -6.90
C ALA A 245 5.11 11.37 -5.47
N GLY A 246 4.67 10.18 -4.99
CA GLY A 246 5.08 9.63 -3.70
C GLY A 246 6.57 9.36 -3.61
N GLY A 247 7.19 8.82 -4.66
CA GLY A 247 8.63 8.61 -4.73
C GLY A 247 9.42 9.92 -4.65
N VAL A 248 9.00 10.94 -5.38
CA VAL A 248 9.61 12.28 -5.32
C VAL A 248 9.44 12.90 -3.94
N GLY A 249 8.25 12.83 -3.34
CA GLY A 249 8.00 13.32 -1.99
C GLY A 249 8.87 12.61 -0.95
N SER A 250 9.02 11.29 -1.09
CA SER A 250 9.87 10.48 -0.21
C SER A 250 11.34 10.88 -0.29
N TYR A 251 11.82 11.21 -1.48
CA TYR A 251 13.19 11.71 -1.67
C TYR A 251 13.43 12.98 -0.83
N PHE A 252 12.54 13.96 -0.92
CA PHE A 252 12.70 15.22 -0.16
C PHE A 252 12.63 15.00 1.36
N ILE A 253 11.74 14.15 1.84
CA ILE A 253 11.61 13.87 3.29
C ILE A 253 12.83 13.14 3.84
N ASN A 254 13.49 12.29 3.04
CA ASN A 254 14.63 11.50 3.51
C ASN A 254 15.99 12.18 3.28
N GLN A 255 16.04 13.32 2.61
CA GLN A 255 17.28 14.11 2.42
C GLN A 255 17.49 15.16 3.53
N GLY A 256 16.46 15.52 4.28
CA GLY A 256 16.51 16.45 5.41
C GLY A 256 16.75 15.75 6.72
#